data_1888de484b932f647e3960d5d852198d
#
_entry.id   1888de484b932f647e3960d5d852198d
#
_cell.length_a   1.000
_cell.length_b   1.000
_cell.length_c   1.000
_cell.angle_alpha   90.00
_cell.angle_beta   90.00
_cell.angle_gamma   90.00
#
_symmetry.space_group_name_H-M   'P 1'
#
loop_
_entity.id
_entity.type
_entity.pdbx_description
1 polymer ?
#
loop_
_entity_poly.entity_id
_entity_poly.type
_entity_poly.pdbx_seq_one_letter_code
_entity_poly.pdbx_strand_id
1 'polypeptide(L)'
;MSIDTLKQHLRTVPDFPKKGILFYDITTLFKDAACFKELSDRLYEQYKDRGITKVVGVESRGYALGAVLADRLGAGFVMIRKAGKLPAEVYRESYDLEYGQSTIEIHKDAISSDDIVLLHDDLLATGGTMDAALRLVSKSNPKAVYLNFIIELMDLGGRSVFPENIEVTSVLQL
;
A
#
# COMPACT_ATOMS: atom_id res chain seq x y z
N MET A 1 21.90 -1.34 1.62
CA MET A 1 21.61 -2.76 1.93
C MET A 1 21.13 -3.45 0.66
N SER A 2 21.43 -4.75 0.45
CA SER A 2 20.92 -5.48 -0.73
C SER A 2 19.48 -5.96 -0.53
N ILE A 3 18.79 -6.29 -1.62
CA ILE A 3 17.46 -6.92 -1.58
C ILE A 3 17.51 -8.25 -0.83
N ASP A 4 18.55 -9.05 -1.07
CA ASP A 4 18.73 -10.35 -0.39
C ASP A 4 18.88 -10.18 1.12
N THR A 5 19.59 -9.14 1.56
CA THR A 5 19.71 -8.84 3.00
C THR A 5 18.34 -8.47 3.60
N LEU A 6 17.53 -7.66 2.91
CA LEU A 6 16.16 -7.36 3.35
C LEU A 6 15.30 -8.63 3.44
N LYS A 7 15.39 -9.53 2.45
CA LYS A 7 14.67 -10.81 2.48
C LYS A 7 15.09 -11.70 3.67
N GLN A 8 16.38 -11.71 4.03
CA GLN A 8 16.89 -12.46 5.20
C GLN A 8 16.36 -11.94 6.55
N HIS A 9 16.05 -10.64 6.64
CA HIS A 9 15.46 -10.04 7.84
C HIS A 9 13.94 -10.23 7.94
N LEU A 10 13.29 -10.65 6.84
CA LEU A 10 11.86 -10.87 6.80
C LEU A 10 11.50 -12.20 7.48
N ARG A 11 10.69 -12.12 8.54
CA ARG A 11 10.21 -13.31 9.24
C ARG A 11 9.11 -14.00 8.45
N THR A 12 9.19 -15.32 8.34
CA THR A 12 8.12 -16.16 7.84
C THR A 12 7.46 -16.94 8.96
N VAL A 13 6.14 -17.07 8.92
CA VAL A 13 5.35 -17.83 9.88
C VAL A 13 4.51 -18.84 9.11
N PRO A 14 4.89 -20.13 9.14
CA PRO A 14 4.09 -21.18 8.49
C PRO A 14 2.73 -21.35 9.18
N ASP A 15 1.75 -21.74 8.41
CA ASP A 15 0.39 -22.04 8.88
C ASP A 15 -0.31 -20.91 9.64
N PHE A 16 -0.08 -19.66 9.23
CA PHE A 16 -0.73 -18.48 9.79
C PHE A 16 -1.45 -17.65 8.71
N PRO A 17 -2.68 -17.15 8.93
CA PRO A 17 -3.57 -17.42 10.06
C PRO A 17 -4.23 -18.81 10.01
N LYS A 18 -3.99 -19.57 8.93
CA LYS A 18 -4.55 -20.90 8.66
C LYS A 18 -3.46 -21.85 8.17
N LYS A 19 -3.71 -23.15 8.36
CA LYS A 19 -2.87 -24.22 7.81
C LYS A 19 -2.70 -24.07 6.29
N GLY A 20 -1.47 -24.20 5.81
CA GLY A 20 -1.10 -24.10 4.40
C GLY A 20 -0.74 -22.69 3.92
N ILE A 21 -0.91 -21.66 4.75
CA ILE A 21 -0.52 -20.28 4.42
C ILE A 21 0.87 -19.97 5.02
N LEU A 22 1.78 -19.50 4.18
CA LEU A 22 3.04 -18.92 4.64
C LEU A 22 2.87 -17.41 4.79
N PHE A 23 2.87 -16.93 6.02
CA PHE A 23 2.73 -15.50 6.32
C PHE A 23 4.09 -14.82 6.35
N TYR A 24 4.20 -13.69 5.67
CA TYR A 24 5.38 -12.82 5.67
C TYR A 24 5.15 -11.66 6.63
N ASP A 25 5.91 -11.66 7.72
CA ASP A 25 5.76 -10.66 8.78
C ASP A 25 6.72 -9.48 8.56
N ILE A 26 6.20 -8.44 7.95
CA ILE A 26 6.96 -7.23 7.66
C ILE A 26 7.42 -6.47 8.90
N THR A 27 6.81 -6.71 10.07
CA THR A 27 7.15 -6.00 11.30
C THR A 27 8.61 -6.21 11.71
N THR A 28 9.23 -7.29 11.26
CA THR A 28 10.67 -7.53 11.48
C THR A 28 11.55 -6.54 10.72
N LEU A 29 11.13 -6.10 9.54
CA LEU A 29 11.80 -5.04 8.77
C LEU A 29 11.55 -3.66 9.40
N PHE A 30 10.36 -3.43 9.93
CA PHE A 30 10.00 -2.15 10.54
C PHE A 30 10.70 -1.91 11.88
N LYS A 31 10.90 -2.95 12.70
CA LYS A 31 11.59 -2.83 13.99
C LYS A 31 13.11 -2.66 13.88
N ASP A 32 13.70 -3.02 12.74
CA ASP A 32 15.11 -2.84 12.47
C ASP A 32 15.35 -1.49 11.79
N ALA A 33 16.08 -0.60 12.46
CA ALA A 33 16.28 0.77 12.00
C ALA A 33 17.00 0.84 10.66
N ALA A 34 17.93 -0.07 10.37
CA ALA A 34 18.66 -0.10 9.10
C ALA A 34 17.77 -0.59 7.95
N CYS A 35 16.97 -1.64 8.19
CA CYS A 35 15.98 -2.13 7.22
C CYS A 35 14.90 -1.09 6.94
N PHE A 36 14.36 -0.45 7.97
CA PHE A 36 13.33 0.57 7.84
C PHE A 36 13.83 1.77 7.03
N LYS A 37 15.05 2.24 7.34
CA LYS A 37 15.69 3.31 6.58
C LYS A 37 15.91 2.94 5.12
N GLU A 38 16.44 1.74 4.87
CA GLU A 38 16.68 1.24 3.50
C GLU A 38 15.40 1.19 2.66
N LEU A 39 14.30 0.65 3.24
CA LEU A 39 13.00 0.64 2.56
C LEU A 39 12.52 2.07 2.25
N SER A 40 12.61 2.96 3.23
CA SER A 40 12.25 4.37 3.06
C SER A 40 13.10 5.06 1.98
N ASP A 41 14.40 4.79 1.94
CA ASP A 41 15.29 5.38 0.93
C ASP A 41 14.96 4.88 -0.47
N ARG A 42 14.71 3.58 -0.65
CA ARG A 42 14.32 3.01 -1.95
C ARG A 42 13.01 3.58 -2.47
N LEU A 43 12.02 3.68 -1.61
CA LEU A 43 10.72 4.25 -1.98
C LEU A 43 10.86 5.73 -2.34
N TYR A 44 11.61 6.50 -1.56
CA TYR A 44 11.87 7.90 -1.86
C TYR A 44 12.57 8.09 -3.21
N GLU A 45 13.66 7.38 -3.47
CA GLU A 45 14.39 7.45 -4.73
C GLU A 45 13.53 7.12 -5.94
N GLN A 46 12.59 6.19 -5.78
CA GLN A 46 11.68 5.78 -6.84
C GLN A 46 10.66 6.87 -7.21
N TYR A 47 10.24 7.68 -6.23
CA TYR A 47 9.12 8.61 -6.43
C TYR A 47 9.48 10.10 -6.32
N LYS A 48 10.70 10.46 -5.92
CA LYS A 48 11.10 11.87 -5.69
C LYS A 48 10.88 12.82 -6.87
N ASP A 49 10.95 12.30 -8.10
CA ASP A 49 10.80 13.08 -9.34
C ASP A 49 9.42 12.88 -10.02
N ARG A 50 8.46 12.24 -9.34
CA ARG A 50 7.13 11.93 -9.89
C ARG A 50 6.08 13.00 -9.59
N GLY A 51 6.42 14.03 -8.82
CA GLY A 51 5.49 15.10 -8.47
C GLY A 51 4.33 14.67 -7.58
N ILE A 52 4.53 13.63 -6.75
CA ILE A 52 3.51 13.12 -5.83
C ILE A 52 3.05 14.23 -4.90
N THR A 53 1.75 14.48 -4.83
CA THR A 53 1.12 15.47 -3.93
C THR A 53 0.42 14.82 -2.75
N LYS A 54 -0.01 13.58 -2.90
CA LYS A 54 -0.66 12.79 -1.84
C LYS A 54 -0.11 11.38 -1.81
N VAL A 55 0.28 10.91 -0.63
CA VAL A 55 0.50 9.50 -0.35
C VAL A 55 -0.71 8.97 0.41
N VAL A 56 -1.35 7.94 -0.12
CA VAL A 56 -2.52 7.31 0.47
C VAL A 56 -2.12 5.95 1.03
N GLY A 57 -2.19 5.80 2.35
CA GLY A 57 -1.88 4.54 3.03
C GLY A 57 -3.14 3.72 3.33
N VAL A 58 -3.06 2.41 3.18
CA VAL A 58 -4.15 1.49 3.51
C VAL A 58 -4.01 0.98 4.95
N GLU A 59 -5.10 1.00 5.71
CA GLU A 59 -5.12 0.55 7.12
C GLU A 59 -4.76 -0.94 7.21
N SER A 60 -3.81 -1.31 8.04
CA SER A 60 -3.05 -0.44 8.95
C SER A 60 -1.55 -0.41 8.62
N ARG A 61 -1.01 -1.47 8.00
CA ARG A 61 0.44 -1.61 7.77
C ARG A 61 0.97 -0.69 6.66
N GLY A 62 0.11 -0.26 5.75
CA GLY A 62 0.43 0.77 4.75
C GLY A 62 0.72 2.15 5.35
N TYR A 63 0.35 2.40 6.61
CA TYR A 63 0.58 3.71 7.24
C TYR A 63 2.04 3.97 7.61
N ALA A 64 2.77 2.94 8.06
CA ALA A 64 4.10 3.13 8.62
C ALA A 64 5.05 3.81 7.63
N LEU A 65 5.30 3.19 6.49
CA LEU A 65 6.14 3.78 5.45
C LEU A 65 5.40 4.80 4.59
N GLY A 66 4.09 4.68 4.44
CA GLY A 66 3.27 5.67 3.74
C GLY A 66 3.41 7.08 4.34
N ALA A 67 3.33 7.21 5.65
CA ALA A 67 3.49 8.50 6.34
C ALA A 67 4.93 9.05 6.22
N VAL A 68 5.93 8.19 6.37
CA VAL A 68 7.35 8.58 6.19
C VAL A 68 7.62 9.03 4.76
N LEU A 69 7.05 8.34 3.79
CA LEU A 69 7.22 8.66 2.37
C LEU A 69 6.54 9.98 2.01
N ALA A 70 5.34 10.26 2.56
CA ALA A 70 4.66 11.53 2.39
C ALA A 70 5.52 12.70 2.89
N ASP A 71 6.06 12.60 4.10
CA ASP A 71 6.95 13.62 4.68
C ASP A 71 8.19 13.84 3.79
N ARG A 72 8.87 12.78 3.37
CA ARG A 72 10.07 12.87 2.53
C ARG A 72 9.82 13.45 1.15
N LEU A 73 8.66 13.19 0.56
CA LEU A 73 8.24 13.72 -0.75
C LEU A 73 7.66 15.14 -0.68
N GLY A 74 7.44 15.68 0.52
CA GLY A 74 6.72 16.95 0.71
C GLY A 74 5.25 16.86 0.31
N ALA A 75 4.66 15.66 0.39
CA ALA A 75 3.27 15.36 0.04
C ALA A 75 2.38 15.28 1.28
N GLY A 76 1.07 15.44 1.10
CA GLY A 76 0.10 15.16 2.15
C GLY A 76 -0.06 13.65 2.37
N PHE A 77 -0.33 13.23 3.62
CA PHE A 77 -0.67 11.85 3.92
C PHE A 77 -2.18 11.67 4.11
N VAL A 78 -2.76 10.71 3.41
CA VAL A 78 -4.20 10.39 3.44
C VAL A 78 -4.38 8.95 3.91
N MET A 79 -5.35 8.72 4.78
CA MET A 79 -5.65 7.40 5.32
C MET A 79 -6.89 6.79 4.67
N ILE A 80 -6.74 5.59 4.08
CA ILE A 80 -7.88 4.69 3.84
C ILE A 80 -8.08 3.85 5.09
N ARG A 81 -9.31 3.82 5.62
CA ARG A 81 -9.65 3.11 6.84
C ARG A 81 -10.79 2.12 6.64
N LYS A 82 -10.89 1.17 7.55
CA LYS A 82 -12.08 0.30 7.65
C LYS A 82 -13.31 1.14 7.98
N ALA A 83 -14.47 0.68 7.49
CA ALA A 83 -15.74 1.39 7.62
C ALA A 83 -16.05 1.84 9.06
N GLY A 84 -16.59 3.06 9.17
CA GLY A 84 -17.00 3.66 10.45
C GLY A 84 -15.88 4.26 11.29
N LYS A 85 -14.65 4.36 10.75
CA LYS A 85 -13.50 4.91 11.47
C LYS A 85 -13.21 6.37 11.14
N LEU A 86 -13.75 6.91 10.06
CA LEU A 86 -13.55 8.29 9.63
C LEU A 86 -14.74 9.17 10.04
N PRO A 87 -14.50 10.37 10.64
CA PRO A 87 -15.55 11.15 11.28
C PRO A 87 -16.34 12.08 10.33
N ALA A 88 -15.83 12.35 9.10
CA ALA A 88 -16.47 13.25 8.15
C ALA A 88 -17.12 12.48 6.98
N GLU A 89 -17.57 13.20 5.95
CA GLU A 89 -18.13 12.54 4.75
C GLU A 89 -17.11 11.69 4.02
N VAL A 90 -17.51 10.47 3.64
CA VAL A 90 -16.65 9.47 3.04
C VAL A 90 -17.19 8.94 1.72
N TYR A 91 -16.27 8.53 0.85
CA TYR A 91 -16.52 7.51 -0.17
C TYR A 91 -16.28 6.13 0.42
N ARG A 92 -17.02 5.13 -0.05
CA ARG A 92 -16.94 3.73 0.38
C ARG A 92 -16.74 2.81 -0.80
N GLU A 93 -15.96 1.74 -0.57
CA GLU A 93 -15.82 0.60 -1.45
C GLU A 93 -15.83 -0.69 -0.63
N SER A 94 -16.57 -1.67 -1.13
CA SER A 94 -16.58 -3.02 -0.56
C SER A 94 -15.85 -3.98 -1.49
N TYR A 95 -15.21 -4.99 -0.92
CA TYR A 95 -14.52 -6.04 -1.64
C TYR A 95 -14.64 -7.36 -0.91
N ASP A 96 -14.63 -8.43 -1.69
CA ASP A 96 -14.78 -9.77 -1.17
C ASP A 96 -13.46 -10.27 -0.54
N LEU A 97 -13.58 -10.91 0.59
CA LEU A 97 -12.54 -11.70 1.23
C LEU A 97 -12.80 -13.18 0.99
N GLU A 98 -11.81 -14.01 1.26
CA GLU A 98 -12.00 -15.47 1.22
C GLU A 98 -13.20 -15.94 2.08
N TYR A 99 -13.47 -15.20 3.17
CA TYR A 99 -14.64 -15.39 4.03
C TYR A 99 -15.25 -14.03 4.37
N GLY A 100 -16.38 -13.72 3.70
CA GLY A 100 -17.12 -12.49 3.93
C GLY A 100 -16.67 -11.32 3.06
N GLN A 101 -17.05 -10.12 3.46
CA GLN A 101 -16.82 -8.88 2.76
C GLN A 101 -16.17 -7.87 3.69
N SER A 102 -15.28 -7.05 3.17
CA SER A 102 -14.69 -5.90 3.88
C SER A 102 -15.07 -4.60 3.17
N THR A 103 -15.20 -3.53 3.95
CA THR A 103 -15.49 -2.18 3.43
C THR A 103 -14.43 -1.22 3.92
N ILE A 104 -13.91 -0.42 2.99
CA ILE A 104 -12.93 0.63 3.26
C ILE A 104 -13.49 1.99 2.86
N GLU A 105 -12.98 3.04 3.51
CA GLU A 105 -13.44 4.42 3.38
C GLU A 105 -12.29 5.39 3.23
N ILE A 106 -12.53 6.47 2.49
CA ILE A 106 -11.67 7.66 2.40
C ILE A 106 -12.54 8.90 2.54
N HIS A 107 -12.04 9.97 3.18
CA HIS A 107 -12.73 11.25 3.21
C HIS A 107 -12.92 11.81 1.80
N LYS A 108 -14.10 12.38 1.50
CA LYS A 108 -14.43 12.95 0.19
C LYS A 108 -13.54 14.13 -0.20
N ASP A 109 -13.08 14.89 0.78
CA ASP A 109 -12.24 16.09 0.62
C ASP A 109 -10.72 15.80 0.66
N ALA A 110 -10.33 14.52 0.77
CA ALA A 110 -8.93 14.14 0.94
C ALA A 110 -8.08 14.29 -0.34
N ILE A 111 -8.71 14.16 -1.51
CA ILE A 111 -8.06 14.14 -2.83
C ILE A 111 -8.83 15.05 -3.77
N SER A 112 -8.12 15.82 -4.58
CA SER A 112 -8.64 16.65 -5.66
C SER A 112 -8.23 16.15 -7.04
N SER A 113 -8.83 16.73 -8.09
CA SER A 113 -8.49 16.41 -9.49
C SER A 113 -7.07 16.85 -9.90
N ASP A 114 -6.44 17.74 -9.16
CA ASP A 114 -5.08 18.21 -9.43
C ASP A 114 -4.02 17.34 -8.77
N ASP A 115 -4.43 16.43 -7.87
CA ASP A 115 -3.50 15.59 -7.13
C ASP A 115 -2.88 14.48 -7.98
N ILE A 116 -1.60 14.23 -7.72
CA ILE A 116 -0.86 13.05 -8.16
C ILE A 116 -0.71 12.15 -6.94
N VAL A 117 -1.37 11.00 -6.99
CA VAL A 117 -1.54 10.10 -5.85
C VAL A 117 -0.59 8.92 -5.93
N LEU A 118 0.10 8.65 -4.83
CA LEU A 118 0.79 7.38 -4.58
C LEU A 118 -0.02 6.56 -3.57
N LEU A 119 -0.64 5.50 -4.03
CA LEU A 119 -1.39 4.57 -3.20
C LEU A 119 -0.47 3.46 -2.72
N HIS A 120 -0.31 3.32 -1.40
CA HIS A 120 0.71 2.49 -0.76
C HIS A 120 0.12 1.49 0.23
N ASP A 121 0.58 0.25 0.14
CA ASP A 121 0.35 -0.79 1.16
C ASP A 121 1.62 -1.62 1.37
N ASP A 122 1.63 -2.43 2.41
CA ASP A 122 2.79 -3.27 2.74
C ASP A 122 2.91 -4.52 1.84
N LEU A 123 1.80 -5.12 1.46
CA LEU A 123 1.78 -6.42 0.79
C LEU A 123 0.79 -6.46 -0.38
N LEU A 124 1.27 -6.90 -1.53
CA LEU A 124 0.43 -7.33 -2.66
C LEU A 124 0.33 -8.87 -2.66
N ALA A 125 -0.84 -9.38 -2.31
CA ALA A 125 -1.19 -10.78 -2.42
C ALA A 125 -2.09 -11.01 -3.65
N THR A 126 -3.39 -11.14 -3.47
CA THR A 126 -4.36 -11.29 -4.58
C THR A 126 -4.78 -9.97 -5.23
N GLY A 127 -4.47 -8.84 -4.61
CA GLY A 127 -4.76 -7.50 -5.12
C GLY A 127 -6.14 -6.92 -4.76
N GLY A 128 -7.03 -7.69 -4.17
CA GLY A 128 -8.42 -7.26 -3.92
C GLY A 128 -8.54 -5.99 -3.07
N THR A 129 -7.77 -5.88 -1.99
CA THR A 129 -7.77 -4.69 -1.12
C THR A 129 -7.30 -3.45 -1.87
N MET A 130 -6.21 -3.57 -2.63
CA MET A 130 -5.65 -2.44 -3.37
C MET A 130 -6.52 -2.05 -4.57
N ASP A 131 -7.18 -3.01 -5.22
CA ASP A 131 -8.15 -2.73 -6.28
C ASP A 131 -9.34 -1.93 -5.73
N ALA A 132 -9.87 -2.30 -4.57
CA ALA A 132 -10.91 -1.52 -3.89
C ALA A 132 -10.41 -0.12 -3.51
N ALA A 133 -9.17 0.00 -3.03
CA ALA A 133 -8.55 1.28 -2.72
C ALA A 133 -8.34 2.14 -3.96
N LEU A 134 -7.95 1.56 -5.09
CA LEU A 134 -7.83 2.25 -6.38
C LEU A 134 -9.17 2.78 -6.86
N ARG A 135 -10.24 1.96 -6.80
CA ARG A 135 -11.60 2.42 -7.13
C ARG A 135 -12.05 3.57 -6.22
N LEU A 136 -11.70 3.48 -4.93
CA LEU A 136 -12.06 4.50 -3.93
C LEU A 136 -11.39 5.84 -4.24
N VAL A 137 -10.08 5.85 -4.50
CA VAL A 137 -9.30 7.03 -4.88
C VAL A 137 -9.79 7.62 -6.21
N SER A 138 -10.14 6.76 -7.17
CA SER A 138 -10.61 7.16 -8.50
C SER A 138 -11.91 7.95 -8.47
N LYS A 139 -12.72 7.86 -7.40
CA LYS A 139 -13.94 8.68 -7.23
C LYS A 139 -13.66 10.18 -7.14
N SER A 140 -12.45 10.56 -6.75
CA SER A 140 -11.98 11.96 -6.71
C SER A 140 -11.37 12.42 -8.05
N ASN A 141 -11.26 11.52 -9.04
CA ASN A 141 -10.69 11.78 -10.36
C ASN A 141 -9.32 12.48 -10.35
N PRO A 142 -8.32 11.95 -9.61
CA PRO A 142 -6.99 12.55 -9.52
C PRO A 142 -6.29 12.58 -10.87
N LYS A 143 -5.31 13.48 -11.02
CA LYS A 143 -4.53 13.66 -12.25
C LYS A 143 -3.73 12.40 -12.64
N ALA A 144 -3.19 11.69 -11.66
CA ALA A 144 -2.50 10.41 -11.83
C ALA A 144 -2.54 9.58 -10.55
N VAL A 145 -2.44 8.26 -10.69
CA VAL A 145 -2.33 7.32 -9.57
C VAL A 145 -1.20 6.34 -9.85
N TYR A 146 -0.34 6.13 -8.86
CA TYR A 146 0.69 5.10 -8.82
C TYR A 146 0.39 4.13 -7.69
N LEU A 147 0.69 2.84 -7.88
CA LEU A 147 0.55 1.81 -6.85
C LEU A 147 1.91 1.31 -6.39
N ASN A 148 2.10 1.23 -5.10
CA ASN A 148 3.35 0.74 -4.52
C ASN A 148 3.11 -0.22 -3.37
N PHE A 149 3.97 -1.24 -3.32
CA PHE A 149 4.02 -2.22 -2.24
C PHE A 149 5.45 -2.42 -1.75
N ILE A 150 5.59 -2.83 -0.51
CA ILE A 150 6.89 -3.26 0.00
C ILE A 150 7.16 -4.71 -0.45
N ILE A 151 6.17 -5.59 -0.30
CA ILE A 151 6.26 -7.01 -0.66
C ILE A 151 5.21 -7.34 -1.71
N GLU A 152 5.60 -8.15 -2.69
CA GLU A 152 4.71 -8.74 -3.69
C GLU A 152 4.89 -10.24 -3.72
N LEU A 153 3.78 -10.98 -3.56
CA LEU A 153 3.75 -12.44 -3.69
C LEU A 153 3.45 -12.81 -5.15
N MET A 154 4.52 -13.14 -5.88
CA MET A 154 4.47 -13.32 -7.34
C MET A 154 3.54 -14.46 -7.75
N ASP A 155 3.51 -15.55 -7.01
CA ASP A 155 2.69 -16.73 -7.30
C ASP A 155 1.17 -16.48 -7.23
N LEU A 156 0.76 -15.40 -6.56
CA LEU A 156 -0.66 -15.03 -6.44
C LEU A 156 -1.16 -14.13 -7.57
N GLY A 157 -0.26 -13.60 -8.40
CA GLY A 157 -0.63 -12.84 -9.59
C GLY A 157 -1.42 -11.56 -9.34
N GLY A 158 -1.29 -10.94 -8.16
CA GLY A 158 -2.11 -9.79 -7.74
C GLY A 158 -2.06 -8.57 -8.65
N ARG A 159 -1.01 -8.42 -9.47
CA ARG A 159 -0.92 -7.34 -10.47
C ARG A 159 -2.01 -7.42 -11.53
N SER A 160 -2.50 -8.62 -11.83
CA SER A 160 -3.44 -8.84 -12.94
C SER A 160 -4.82 -8.21 -12.71
N VAL A 161 -5.12 -7.79 -11.48
CA VAL A 161 -6.40 -7.13 -11.18
C VAL A 161 -6.40 -5.64 -11.51
N PHE A 162 -5.21 -5.03 -11.71
CA PHE A 162 -5.09 -3.60 -11.99
C PHE A 162 -5.14 -3.31 -13.49
N PRO A 163 -5.66 -2.14 -13.92
CA PRO A 163 -5.59 -1.70 -15.30
C PRO A 163 -4.14 -1.60 -15.80
N GLU A 164 -3.88 -1.98 -17.06
CA GLU A 164 -2.54 -1.99 -17.66
C GLU A 164 -1.85 -0.61 -17.68
N ASN A 165 -2.61 0.46 -17.68
CA ASN A 165 -2.09 1.82 -17.67
C ASN A 165 -1.70 2.33 -16.27
N ILE A 166 -1.90 1.55 -15.23
CA ILE A 166 -1.50 1.90 -13.86
C ILE A 166 -0.12 1.31 -13.57
N GLU A 167 0.82 2.17 -13.22
CA GLU A 167 2.15 1.73 -12.79
C GLU A 167 2.08 1.09 -11.40
N VAL A 168 2.53 -0.16 -11.31
CA VAL A 168 2.58 -0.94 -10.07
C VAL A 168 4.03 -1.31 -9.77
N THR A 169 4.48 -0.99 -8.56
CA THR A 169 5.85 -1.27 -8.13
C THR A 169 5.88 -2.01 -6.80
N SER A 170 6.91 -2.79 -6.59
CA SER A 170 7.18 -3.49 -5.33
C SER A 170 8.68 -3.51 -5.05
N VAL A 171 9.07 -3.45 -3.76
CA VAL A 171 10.48 -3.47 -3.36
C VAL A 171 11.02 -4.90 -3.32
N LEU A 172 10.24 -5.80 -2.72
CA LEU A 172 10.59 -7.23 -2.58
C LEU A 172 9.59 -8.07 -3.37
N GLN A 173 10.09 -8.89 -4.27
CA GLN A 173 9.33 -9.92 -4.99
C GLN A 173 9.66 -11.29 -4.40
N LEU A 174 8.64 -12.04 -3.96
CA LEU A 174 8.76 -13.32 -3.29
C LEU A 174 7.96 -14.39 -4.01
#